data_ea7659f97ecd1bd8f450ffd1673b26b4
#
_entry.id   ea7659f97ecd1bd8f450ffd1673b26b4
#
_cell.length_a   1.000
_cell.length_b   1.000
_cell.length_c   1.000
_cell.angle_alpha   90.00
_cell.angle_beta   90.00
_cell.angle_gamma   90.00
#
_symmetry.space_group_name_H-M   'P 1'
#
loop_
_entity.id
_entity.type
_entity.pdbx_description
1 polymer ?
#
loop_
_entity_poly.entity_id
_entity_poly.type
_entity_poly.pdbx_seq_one_letter_code
_entity_poly.pdbx_strand_id
1 'polypeptide(L)'
;MKHAIKHIHFVGIGGSGMSGIAEVLLNLGYVISGSDLANSVTLRRLAALGIKTYVGHASGNLVDADAVVTSTAVQPDNPEVIAARAKHIPIVPRAVMLAELMRLKQGIAIAGTHGKTTTTSLVASILAEAGLDPTFVIGGRLNSAGANARLGSGDYIVVEADESDASFLNLLPVMAVVTNIDADHMETYNHDFEVLKTAFVDFLHRMPFYGTAILCTDDPAVQSIAPRLSRPITSYGFGEEAQVRAVDVKAMAGQMHFTVERRNGVSLADLPVILNLPGRHNVLNALAAISVAVELNVPDTAVVKALAEFKGVDRRFQSYGDMPATCDANVHGTHTGTFTLIDDYGHHPVEMAATLAAARGAFSGRRLVLAFQPHRFTRTRDCFEDFVKVIGQADAVLLAEVYAAGEAPIVAADGRALARALRVAGKLEPIFVDDIANMAQVIIDNARAGDVVMCMGAGSIGAVPAKVVQMLQNIEHISEEGRGL
;
A
#
# COMPACT_ATOMS: atom_id res chain seq x y z
N MET A 1 21.01 16.17 -14.05
CA MET A 1 19.87 16.43 -14.93
C MET A 1 19.72 17.91 -15.33
N LYS A 2 19.81 18.89 -14.42
CA LYS A 2 19.42 20.30 -14.62
C LYS A 2 20.09 21.04 -15.81
N HIS A 3 21.20 20.59 -16.33
CA HIS A 3 21.88 21.27 -17.43
C HIS A 3 21.32 20.97 -18.83
N ALA A 4 20.70 19.80 -19.02
CA ALA A 4 20.21 19.34 -20.31
C ALA A 4 18.69 19.13 -20.36
N ILE A 5 18.04 18.86 -19.21
CA ILE A 5 16.63 18.53 -19.10
C ILE A 5 15.95 19.61 -18.24
N LYS A 6 14.93 20.25 -18.79
CA LYS A 6 14.13 21.28 -18.11
C LYS A 6 12.66 20.88 -18.03
N HIS A 7 12.12 20.30 -19.09
CA HIS A 7 10.73 19.91 -19.20
C HIS A 7 10.60 18.38 -19.31
N ILE A 8 9.86 17.78 -18.37
CA ILE A 8 9.63 16.34 -18.31
C ILE A 8 8.13 16.07 -18.47
N HIS A 9 7.79 15.23 -19.44
CA HIS A 9 6.40 14.81 -19.70
C HIS A 9 6.15 13.40 -19.15
N PHE A 10 5.03 13.20 -18.45
CA PHE A 10 4.64 11.92 -17.86
C PHE A 10 3.45 11.31 -18.59
N VAL A 11 3.58 10.08 -19.10
CA VAL A 11 2.49 9.31 -19.69
C VAL A 11 1.87 8.42 -18.61
N GLY A 12 0.58 8.62 -18.30
CA GLY A 12 -0.09 7.98 -17.16
C GLY A 12 0.26 8.66 -15.82
N ILE A 13 0.29 9.99 -15.79
CA ILE A 13 0.72 10.80 -14.64
C ILE A 13 -0.16 10.63 -13.40
N GLY A 14 -1.41 10.18 -13.56
CA GLY A 14 -2.37 9.96 -12.45
C GLY A 14 -2.09 8.71 -11.62
N GLY A 15 -1.21 7.82 -12.08
CA GLY A 15 -0.78 6.66 -11.30
C GLY A 15 -0.06 7.07 -10.00
N SER A 16 -0.23 6.31 -8.90
CA SER A 16 0.29 6.67 -7.57
C SER A 16 1.79 6.92 -7.56
N GLY A 17 2.59 6.02 -8.15
CA GLY A 17 4.05 6.19 -8.23
C GLY A 17 4.48 7.28 -9.23
N MET A 18 3.72 7.51 -10.31
CA MET A 18 4.02 8.53 -11.32
C MET A 18 3.77 9.94 -10.77
N SER A 19 2.61 10.15 -10.14
CA SER A 19 2.21 11.45 -9.59
C SER A 19 3.17 11.93 -8.50
N GLY A 20 3.65 11.02 -7.65
CA GLY A 20 4.61 11.35 -6.60
C GLY A 20 5.96 11.82 -7.15
N ILE A 21 6.51 11.12 -8.14
CA ILE A 21 7.76 11.52 -8.82
C ILE A 21 7.61 12.88 -9.52
N ALA A 22 6.47 13.09 -10.21
CA ALA A 22 6.16 14.34 -10.89
C ALA A 22 6.12 15.52 -9.92
N GLU A 23 5.50 15.35 -8.75
CA GLU A 23 5.42 16.38 -7.71
C GLU A 23 6.79 16.73 -7.10
N VAL A 24 7.61 15.71 -6.81
CA VAL A 24 8.98 15.94 -6.33
C VAL A 24 9.82 16.71 -7.37
N LEU A 25 9.73 16.33 -8.64
CA LEU A 25 10.45 17.01 -9.73
C LEU A 25 9.97 18.46 -9.93
N LEU A 26 8.64 18.70 -9.83
CA LEU A 26 8.09 20.06 -9.86
C LEU A 26 8.71 20.93 -8.75
N ASN A 27 8.72 20.41 -7.53
CA ASN A 27 9.29 21.10 -6.37
C ASN A 27 10.81 21.32 -6.48
N LEU A 28 11.51 20.48 -7.25
CA LEU A 28 12.92 20.68 -7.62
C LEU A 28 13.11 21.74 -8.71
N GLY A 29 12.02 22.31 -9.26
CA GLY A 29 12.04 23.38 -10.25
C GLY A 29 12.09 22.93 -11.70
N TYR A 30 11.69 21.67 -12.00
CA TYR A 30 11.47 21.23 -13.37
C TYR A 30 10.08 21.68 -13.86
N VAL A 31 9.95 21.92 -15.15
CA VAL A 31 8.65 22.06 -15.81
C VAL A 31 8.08 20.66 -16.00
N ILE A 32 6.87 20.44 -15.48
CA ILE A 32 6.22 19.13 -15.58
C ILE A 32 4.95 19.23 -16.39
N SER A 33 4.74 18.28 -17.28
CA SER A 33 3.46 18.02 -17.93
C SER A 33 3.14 16.53 -17.90
N GLY A 34 1.90 16.15 -18.17
CA GLY A 34 1.57 14.75 -18.29
C GLY A 34 0.12 14.50 -18.70
N SER A 35 -0.10 13.28 -19.17
CA SER A 35 -1.40 12.80 -19.65
C SER A 35 -1.89 11.62 -18.82
N ASP A 36 -3.22 11.45 -18.75
CA ASP A 36 -3.85 10.25 -18.20
C ASP A 36 -5.16 9.96 -18.92
N LEU A 37 -5.64 8.71 -18.90
CA LEU A 37 -6.89 8.31 -19.56
C LEU A 37 -8.12 8.92 -18.92
N ALA A 38 -8.09 9.14 -17.58
CA ALA A 38 -9.22 9.63 -16.82
C ALA A 38 -8.93 10.96 -16.12
N ASN A 39 -9.96 11.81 -16.02
CA ASN A 39 -9.92 13.01 -15.20
C ASN A 39 -10.08 12.66 -13.70
N SER A 40 -9.07 11.99 -13.15
CA SER A 40 -9.05 11.52 -11.76
C SER A 40 -8.86 12.66 -10.75
N VAL A 41 -9.13 12.37 -9.47
CA VAL A 41 -8.82 13.28 -8.34
C VAL A 41 -7.33 13.66 -8.35
N THR A 42 -6.47 12.68 -8.62
CA THR A 42 -5.00 12.87 -8.71
C THR A 42 -4.65 13.85 -9.84
N LEU A 43 -5.25 13.68 -11.03
CA LEU A 43 -4.97 14.56 -12.18
C LEU A 43 -5.37 16.01 -11.87
N ARG A 44 -6.56 16.23 -11.26
CA ARG A 44 -7.01 17.57 -10.85
C ARG A 44 -6.10 18.18 -9.77
N ARG A 45 -5.63 17.38 -8.81
CA ARG A 45 -4.67 17.83 -7.79
C ARG A 45 -3.36 18.28 -8.39
N LEU A 46 -2.80 17.52 -9.33
CA LEU A 46 -1.57 17.88 -10.04
C LEU A 46 -1.73 19.17 -10.86
N ALA A 47 -2.87 19.34 -11.53
CA ALA A 47 -3.19 20.58 -12.23
C ALA A 47 -3.25 21.79 -11.28
N ALA A 48 -3.82 21.64 -10.09
CA ALA A 48 -3.87 22.69 -9.06
C ALA A 48 -2.47 23.07 -8.53
N LEU A 49 -1.51 22.14 -8.59
CA LEU A 49 -0.08 22.39 -8.25
C LEU A 49 0.68 23.11 -9.38
N GLY A 50 0.06 23.35 -10.55
CA GLY A 50 0.69 24.02 -11.69
C GLY A 50 1.27 23.07 -12.74
N ILE A 51 1.04 21.76 -12.65
CA ILE A 51 1.43 20.79 -13.67
C ILE A 51 0.44 20.89 -14.85
N LYS A 52 0.95 20.98 -16.08
CA LYS A 52 0.12 20.96 -17.27
C LYS A 52 -0.38 19.56 -17.56
N THR A 53 -1.66 19.29 -17.27
CA THR A 53 -2.27 17.96 -17.41
C THR A 53 -3.17 17.86 -18.64
N TYR A 54 -3.21 16.65 -19.24
CA TYR A 54 -4.06 16.33 -20.38
C TYR A 54 -4.90 15.08 -20.08
N VAL A 55 -6.16 15.08 -20.51
CA VAL A 55 -7.02 13.90 -20.47
C VAL A 55 -6.97 13.22 -21.83
N GLY A 56 -6.60 11.94 -21.85
CA GLY A 56 -6.31 11.20 -23.08
C GLY A 56 -4.86 11.35 -23.55
N HIS A 57 -4.38 10.33 -24.26
CA HIS A 57 -3.03 10.30 -24.83
C HIS A 57 -3.06 10.78 -26.27
N ALA A 58 -2.24 11.77 -26.62
CA ALA A 58 -2.13 12.31 -27.95
C ALA A 58 -0.70 12.80 -28.25
N SER A 59 -0.21 12.62 -29.47
CA SER A 59 1.13 13.07 -29.90
C SER A 59 1.35 14.58 -29.70
N GLY A 60 0.27 15.38 -29.75
CA GLY A 60 0.30 16.82 -29.52
C GLY A 60 0.53 17.23 -28.07
N ASN A 61 0.46 16.31 -27.10
CA ASN A 61 0.72 16.60 -25.68
C ASN A 61 2.22 16.82 -25.40
N LEU A 62 3.11 16.33 -26.27
CA LEU A 62 4.57 16.49 -26.16
C LEU A 62 5.05 17.84 -26.67
N VAL A 63 4.63 18.91 -26.01
CA VAL A 63 5.07 20.28 -26.33
C VAL A 63 6.36 20.56 -25.59
N ASP A 64 7.47 20.73 -26.33
CA ASP A 64 8.79 21.11 -25.79
C ASP A 64 9.31 20.19 -24.66
N ALA A 65 8.90 18.93 -24.65
CA ALA A 65 9.40 17.95 -23.68
C ALA A 65 10.83 17.51 -24.00
N ASP A 66 11.73 17.61 -23.00
CA ASP A 66 13.12 17.14 -23.10
C ASP A 66 13.24 15.64 -22.77
N ALA A 67 12.31 15.10 -21.99
CA ALA A 67 12.23 13.68 -21.66
C ALA A 67 10.78 13.26 -21.42
N VAL A 68 10.49 11.99 -21.68
CA VAL A 68 9.17 11.36 -21.44
C VAL A 68 9.35 10.25 -20.41
N VAL A 69 8.55 10.28 -19.33
CA VAL A 69 8.52 9.23 -18.32
C VAL A 69 7.31 8.33 -18.54
N THR A 70 7.56 7.00 -18.53
CA THR A 70 6.51 5.99 -18.71
C THR A 70 6.54 4.97 -17.58
N SER A 71 5.38 4.36 -17.28
CA SER A 71 5.29 3.15 -16.45
C SER A 71 5.15 1.90 -17.32
N THR A 72 5.28 0.72 -16.71
CA THR A 72 5.06 -0.59 -17.38
C THR A 72 3.63 -0.78 -17.88
N ALA A 73 2.65 -0.04 -17.36
CA ALA A 73 1.27 -0.05 -17.84
C ALA A 73 1.08 0.65 -19.20
N VAL A 74 2.03 1.49 -19.63
CA VAL A 74 1.97 2.22 -20.90
C VAL A 74 2.45 1.32 -22.04
N GLN A 75 1.55 1.05 -22.98
CA GLN A 75 1.86 0.18 -24.12
C GLN A 75 2.79 0.85 -25.14
N PRO A 76 3.61 0.08 -25.88
CA PRO A 76 4.55 0.61 -26.88
C PRO A 76 3.91 1.36 -28.05
N ASP A 77 2.62 1.13 -28.31
CA ASP A 77 1.80 1.77 -29.36
C ASP A 77 1.11 3.06 -28.87
N ASN A 78 1.35 3.49 -27.65
CA ASN A 78 0.83 4.75 -27.13
C ASN A 78 1.28 5.92 -28.02
N PRO A 79 0.37 6.83 -28.46
CA PRO A 79 0.69 7.89 -29.42
C PRO A 79 1.77 8.86 -28.93
N GLU A 80 1.90 9.08 -27.62
CA GLU A 80 2.95 9.92 -27.03
C GLU A 80 4.30 9.20 -27.05
N VAL A 81 4.33 7.89 -26.80
CA VAL A 81 5.55 7.08 -26.87
C VAL A 81 6.05 7.01 -28.32
N ILE A 82 5.15 6.81 -29.32
CA ILE A 82 5.50 6.83 -30.73
C ILE A 82 6.06 8.20 -31.12
N ALA A 83 5.41 9.30 -30.72
CA ALA A 83 5.83 10.65 -31.03
C ALA A 83 7.18 11.00 -30.38
N ALA A 84 7.43 10.56 -29.15
CA ALA A 84 8.73 10.74 -28.47
C ALA A 84 9.86 10.05 -29.24
N ARG A 85 9.65 8.79 -29.68
CA ARG A 85 10.62 8.07 -30.51
C ARG A 85 10.91 8.79 -31.82
N ALA A 86 9.86 9.26 -32.52
CA ALA A 86 10.00 9.98 -33.80
C ALA A 86 10.76 11.31 -33.66
N LYS A 87 10.64 11.97 -32.48
CA LYS A 87 11.35 13.21 -32.16
C LYS A 87 12.70 12.99 -31.47
N HIS A 88 13.14 11.74 -31.28
CA HIS A 88 14.36 11.37 -30.54
C HIS A 88 14.39 11.89 -29.11
N ILE A 89 13.20 12.05 -28.47
CA ILE A 89 13.08 12.43 -27.06
C ILE A 89 13.35 11.17 -26.22
N PRO A 90 14.22 11.21 -25.20
CA PRO A 90 14.48 10.08 -24.32
C PRO A 90 13.21 9.62 -23.63
N ILE A 91 12.95 8.30 -23.66
CA ILE A 91 11.87 7.66 -22.92
C ILE A 91 12.49 6.97 -21.71
N VAL A 92 12.09 7.42 -20.52
CA VAL A 92 12.66 7.04 -19.24
C VAL A 92 11.64 6.21 -18.45
N PRO A 93 11.92 4.96 -18.11
CA PRO A 93 11.09 4.19 -17.20
C PRO A 93 10.90 4.88 -15.85
N ARG A 94 9.72 4.77 -15.23
CA ARG A 94 9.40 5.32 -13.91
C ARG A 94 10.48 5.04 -12.86
N ALA A 95 10.94 3.79 -12.79
CA ALA A 95 11.94 3.37 -11.80
C ALA A 95 13.32 4.00 -12.04
N VAL A 96 13.71 4.21 -13.30
CA VAL A 96 14.95 4.91 -13.65
C VAL A 96 14.85 6.39 -13.25
N MET A 97 13.70 7.03 -13.45
CA MET A 97 13.48 8.40 -12.98
C MET A 97 13.53 8.50 -11.44
N LEU A 98 12.96 7.52 -10.74
CA LEU A 98 13.04 7.43 -9.27
C LEU A 98 14.50 7.23 -8.81
N ALA A 99 15.26 6.38 -9.48
CA ALA A 99 16.69 6.19 -9.20
C ALA A 99 17.49 7.49 -9.39
N GLU A 100 17.15 8.29 -10.41
CA GLU A 100 17.79 9.60 -10.61
C GLU A 100 17.44 10.59 -9.48
N LEU A 101 16.23 10.54 -8.91
CA LEU A 101 15.90 11.31 -7.69
C LEU A 101 16.70 10.82 -6.48
N MET A 102 16.85 9.49 -6.32
CA MET A 102 17.64 8.91 -5.22
C MET A 102 19.10 9.34 -5.25
N ARG A 103 19.68 9.59 -6.43
CA ARG A 103 21.06 10.10 -6.57
C ARG A 103 21.28 11.48 -5.96
N LEU A 104 20.23 12.23 -5.69
CA LEU A 104 20.31 13.56 -5.10
C LEU A 104 20.38 13.50 -3.57
N LYS A 105 20.12 12.35 -2.95
CA LYS A 105 20.00 12.15 -1.50
C LYS A 105 20.48 10.75 -1.11
N GLN A 106 20.57 10.50 0.19
CA GLN A 106 20.82 9.14 0.70
C GLN A 106 19.54 8.31 0.62
N GLY A 107 19.52 7.34 -0.29
CA GLY A 107 18.34 6.52 -0.58
C GLY A 107 18.11 5.43 0.45
N ILE A 108 16.90 5.37 1.01
CA ILE A 108 16.39 4.28 1.84
C ILE A 108 15.28 3.61 1.04
N ALA A 109 15.48 2.37 0.59
CA ALA A 109 14.52 1.65 -0.24
C ALA A 109 13.86 0.52 0.55
N ILE A 110 12.54 0.47 0.51
CA ILE A 110 11.74 -0.55 1.18
C ILE A 110 11.21 -1.54 0.15
N ALA A 111 11.78 -2.72 0.13
CA ALA A 111 11.41 -3.85 -0.73
C ALA A 111 10.70 -4.96 0.06
N GLY A 112 10.13 -5.91 -0.67
CA GLY A 112 9.43 -7.07 -0.17
C GLY A 112 8.06 -7.21 -0.79
N THR A 113 7.47 -8.37 -0.76
CA THR A 113 6.17 -8.63 -1.39
C THR A 113 5.06 -7.86 -0.66
N HIS A 114 5.05 -7.89 0.68
CA HIS A 114 4.01 -7.28 1.51
C HIS A 114 4.60 -6.27 2.50
N GLY A 115 3.79 -5.28 2.92
CA GLY A 115 4.15 -4.31 3.96
C GLY A 115 4.98 -3.11 3.50
N LYS A 116 5.38 -3.01 2.23
CA LYS A 116 6.19 -1.91 1.67
C LYS A 116 5.65 -0.53 2.04
N THR A 117 4.41 -0.25 1.65
CA THR A 117 3.75 1.06 1.83
C THR A 117 3.71 1.48 3.30
N THR A 118 3.32 0.56 4.19
CA THR A 118 3.24 0.83 5.63
C THR A 118 4.63 1.09 6.20
N THR A 119 5.62 0.25 5.88
CA THR A 119 7.00 0.41 6.36
C THR A 119 7.62 1.71 5.87
N THR A 120 7.47 2.05 4.58
CA THR A 120 7.95 3.32 4.01
C THR A 120 7.35 4.51 4.74
N SER A 121 6.06 4.44 5.05
CA SER A 121 5.34 5.49 5.77
C SER A 121 5.80 5.64 7.21
N LEU A 122 6.05 4.53 7.91
CA LEU A 122 6.58 4.53 9.28
C LEU A 122 8.00 5.11 9.31
N VAL A 123 8.88 4.71 8.38
CA VAL A 123 10.24 5.28 8.25
C VAL A 123 10.15 6.78 8.01
N ALA A 124 9.37 7.23 7.02
CA ALA A 124 9.20 8.65 6.73
C ALA A 124 8.69 9.44 7.93
N SER A 125 7.74 8.88 8.70
CA SER A 125 7.18 9.51 9.89
C SER A 125 8.20 9.63 11.02
N ILE A 126 8.98 8.57 11.28
CA ILE A 126 10.05 8.59 12.31
C ILE A 126 11.13 9.63 11.95
N LEU A 127 11.58 9.65 10.69
CA LEU A 127 12.60 10.61 10.27
C LEU A 127 12.08 12.07 10.31
N ALA A 128 10.81 12.28 9.98
CA ALA A 128 10.17 13.60 10.08
C ALA A 128 10.08 14.06 11.54
N GLU A 129 9.67 13.17 12.47
CA GLU A 129 9.59 13.47 13.90
C GLU A 129 10.99 13.77 14.51
N ALA A 130 12.02 13.12 13.98
CA ALA A 130 13.40 13.37 14.35
C ALA A 130 13.96 14.69 13.77
N GLY A 131 13.18 15.47 13.02
CA GLY A 131 13.63 16.72 12.39
C GLY A 131 14.51 16.52 11.16
N LEU A 132 14.63 15.29 10.63
CA LEU A 132 15.46 14.97 9.47
C LEU A 132 14.79 15.31 8.13
N ASP A 133 13.54 15.76 8.13
CA ASP A 133 12.74 16.22 7.00
C ASP A 133 13.00 15.46 5.69
N PRO A 134 12.65 14.15 5.62
CA PRO A 134 12.99 13.33 4.46
C PRO A 134 12.15 13.69 3.24
N THR A 135 12.72 13.50 2.05
CA THR A 135 11.94 13.30 0.84
C THR A 135 11.33 11.90 0.88
N PHE A 136 10.10 11.73 0.45
CA PHE A 136 9.50 10.40 0.34
C PHE A 136 8.67 10.24 -0.93
N VAL A 137 8.62 9.01 -1.45
CA VAL A 137 7.73 8.58 -2.55
C VAL A 137 7.14 7.22 -2.13
N ILE A 138 5.84 7.20 -1.88
CA ILE A 138 5.10 6.07 -1.30
C ILE A 138 3.99 5.65 -2.28
N GLY A 139 3.70 4.36 -2.37
CA GLY A 139 2.63 3.82 -3.22
C GLY A 139 1.21 4.19 -2.75
N GLY A 140 1.04 4.57 -1.47
CA GLY A 140 -0.19 5.06 -0.87
C GLY A 140 -0.06 6.49 -0.35
N ARG A 141 -1.17 7.10 0.07
CA ARG A 141 -1.19 8.43 0.66
C ARG A 141 -0.90 8.34 2.16
N LEU A 142 0.15 9.00 2.62
CA LEU A 142 0.45 9.14 4.06
C LEU A 142 -0.51 10.15 4.68
N ASN A 143 -1.36 9.72 5.61
CA ASN A 143 -2.45 10.53 6.16
C ASN A 143 -1.95 11.77 6.91
N SER A 144 -0.83 11.68 7.63
CA SER A 144 -0.23 12.83 8.33
C SER A 144 0.30 13.91 7.39
N ALA A 145 0.79 13.54 6.21
CA ALA A 145 1.29 14.46 5.19
C ALA A 145 0.22 14.87 4.16
N GLY A 146 -0.89 14.13 4.08
CA GLY A 146 -1.93 14.34 3.09
C GLY A 146 -1.47 14.10 1.64
N ALA A 147 -0.33 13.42 1.44
CA ALA A 147 0.32 13.23 0.14
C ALA A 147 0.99 11.86 0.04
N ASN A 148 1.16 11.38 -1.19
CA ASN A 148 1.92 10.17 -1.49
C ASN A 148 3.41 10.44 -1.80
N ALA A 149 3.78 11.71 -1.94
CA ALA A 149 5.17 12.14 -2.08
C ALA A 149 5.35 13.56 -1.56
N ARG A 150 6.54 13.85 -1.06
CA ARG A 150 6.93 15.18 -0.60
C ARG A 150 8.44 15.37 -0.78
N LEU A 151 8.85 16.54 -1.27
CA LEU A 151 10.25 16.96 -1.24
C LEU A 151 10.55 17.51 0.15
N GLY A 152 11.43 16.84 0.90
CA GLY A 152 11.99 17.32 2.14
C GLY A 152 13.31 18.04 1.92
N SER A 153 13.71 18.89 2.87
CA SER A 153 14.98 19.61 2.86
C SER A 153 16.17 18.77 3.34
N GLY A 154 15.91 17.67 4.05
CA GLY A 154 16.94 16.79 4.63
C GLY A 154 17.66 15.91 3.61
N ASP A 155 18.66 15.18 4.08
CA ASP A 155 19.57 14.39 3.24
C ASP A 155 19.01 13.04 2.79
N TYR A 156 17.87 12.60 3.33
CA TYR A 156 17.32 11.26 3.07
C TYR A 156 16.18 11.31 2.08
N ILE A 157 16.09 10.25 1.26
CA ILE A 157 14.92 9.93 0.44
C ILE A 157 14.45 8.50 0.73
N VAL A 158 13.19 8.35 1.14
CA VAL A 158 12.55 7.07 1.47
C VAL A 158 11.61 6.68 0.34
N VAL A 159 11.81 5.51 -0.26
CA VAL A 159 11.06 5.07 -1.43
C VAL A 159 10.59 3.61 -1.30
N GLU A 160 9.47 3.29 -1.91
CA GLU A 160 9.09 1.91 -2.16
C GLU A 160 9.86 1.34 -3.35
N ALA A 161 10.38 0.13 -3.18
CA ALA A 161 11.06 -0.66 -4.18
C ALA A 161 10.11 -1.74 -4.70
N ASP A 162 9.62 -1.57 -5.92
CA ASP A 162 8.58 -2.42 -6.52
C ASP A 162 9.22 -3.61 -7.25
N GLU A 163 9.01 -4.82 -6.71
CA GLU A 163 9.50 -6.06 -7.28
C GLU A 163 8.58 -6.62 -8.37
N SER A 164 7.34 -6.15 -8.46
CA SER A 164 6.30 -6.75 -9.31
C SER A 164 6.66 -6.82 -10.80
N ASP A 165 7.48 -5.89 -11.27
CA ASP A 165 7.99 -5.79 -12.65
C ASP A 165 9.53 -5.80 -12.70
N ALA A 166 10.21 -6.24 -11.63
CA ALA A 166 11.65 -6.20 -11.43
C ALA A 166 12.26 -4.79 -11.52
N SER A 167 11.46 -3.74 -11.51
CA SER A 167 11.91 -2.35 -11.67
C SER A 167 12.75 -1.84 -10.50
N PHE A 168 12.61 -2.45 -9.30
CA PHE A 168 13.43 -2.16 -8.13
C PHE A 168 14.93 -2.37 -8.38
N LEU A 169 15.31 -3.21 -9.34
CA LEU A 169 16.69 -3.41 -9.75
C LEU A 169 17.35 -2.15 -10.34
N ASN A 170 16.58 -1.12 -10.69
CA ASN A 170 17.13 0.17 -11.13
C ASN A 170 17.54 1.08 -9.97
N LEU A 171 17.05 0.83 -8.75
CA LEU A 171 17.29 1.68 -7.60
C LEU A 171 18.71 1.50 -7.05
N LEU A 172 19.25 2.58 -6.44
CA LEU A 172 20.61 2.62 -5.89
C LEU A 172 20.56 3.11 -4.42
N PRO A 173 19.98 2.32 -3.50
CA PRO A 173 19.86 2.71 -2.11
C PRO A 173 21.22 2.64 -1.38
N VAL A 174 21.39 3.44 -0.32
CA VAL A 174 22.44 3.25 0.68
C VAL A 174 21.97 2.34 1.82
N MET A 175 20.65 2.24 2.01
CA MET A 175 20.02 1.36 2.98
C MET A 175 18.82 0.69 2.33
N ALA A 176 18.71 -0.62 2.44
CA ALA A 176 17.62 -1.39 1.84
C ALA A 176 16.96 -2.32 2.86
N VAL A 177 15.64 -2.21 2.99
CA VAL A 177 14.81 -3.10 3.81
C VAL A 177 14.19 -4.18 2.94
N VAL A 178 14.19 -5.43 3.39
CA VAL A 178 13.38 -6.51 2.81
C VAL A 178 12.44 -7.05 3.88
N THR A 179 11.15 -6.82 3.69
CA THR A 179 10.13 -7.18 4.67
C THR A 179 9.78 -8.67 4.63
N ASN A 180 9.59 -9.23 3.46
CA ASN A 180 9.30 -10.63 3.19
C ASN A 180 9.47 -10.90 1.69
N ILE A 181 9.52 -12.17 1.29
CA ILE A 181 9.55 -12.62 -0.10
C ILE A 181 8.51 -13.72 -0.26
N ASP A 182 7.44 -13.44 -0.98
CA ASP A 182 6.34 -14.36 -1.25
C ASP A 182 6.16 -14.58 -2.75
N ALA A 183 5.52 -15.68 -3.13
CA ALA A 183 5.31 -16.07 -4.52
C ALA A 183 4.16 -15.28 -5.16
N ASP A 184 4.31 -13.97 -5.27
CA ASP A 184 3.43 -13.09 -6.05
C ASP A 184 4.17 -12.57 -7.29
N HIS A 185 3.43 -12.14 -8.33
CA HIS A 185 3.99 -11.63 -9.59
C HIS A 185 4.98 -12.59 -10.29
N MET A 186 4.75 -13.90 -10.15
CA MET A 186 5.67 -14.95 -10.61
C MET A 186 5.87 -14.96 -12.14
N GLU A 187 4.96 -14.37 -12.92
CA GLU A 187 5.10 -14.18 -14.37
C GLU A 187 6.37 -13.38 -14.72
N THR A 188 6.71 -12.36 -13.92
CA THR A 188 7.92 -11.56 -14.06
C THR A 188 9.20 -12.39 -13.85
N TYR A 189 9.10 -13.46 -13.06
CA TYR A 189 10.23 -14.31 -12.65
C TYR A 189 10.17 -15.72 -13.24
N ASN A 190 9.55 -15.86 -14.41
CA ASN A 190 9.43 -17.13 -15.15
C ASN A 190 8.77 -18.26 -14.34
N HIS A 191 7.89 -17.93 -13.39
CA HIS A 191 7.27 -18.85 -12.44
C HIS A 191 8.29 -19.64 -11.58
N ASP A 192 9.51 -19.09 -11.39
CA ASP A 192 10.57 -19.69 -10.57
C ASP A 192 10.86 -18.80 -9.35
N PHE A 193 10.57 -19.34 -8.16
CA PHE A 193 10.77 -18.63 -6.90
C PHE A 193 12.25 -18.35 -6.59
N GLU A 194 13.19 -19.19 -7.09
CA GLU A 194 14.62 -18.93 -6.94
C GLU A 194 15.08 -17.74 -7.80
N VAL A 195 14.46 -17.52 -8.96
CA VAL A 195 14.70 -16.33 -9.78
C VAL A 195 14.24 -15.07 -9.04
N LEU A 196 13.07 -15.10 -8.39
CA LEU A 196 12.59 -13.99 -7.55
C LEU A 196 13.58 -13.73 -6.39
N LYS A 197 13.98 -14.75 -5.63
CA LYS A 197 14.97 -14.60 -4.54
C LYS A 197 16.29 -14.04 -5.04
N THR A 198 16.74 -14.46 -6.21
CA THR A 198 17.97 -13.96 -6.83
C THR A 198 17.84 -12.47 -7.19
N ALA A 199 16.69 -12.01 -7.68
CA ALA A 199 16.44 -10.60 -7.96
C ALA A 199 16.53 -9.75 -6.67
N PHE A 200 16.06 -10.25 -5.52
CA PHE A 200 16.26 -9.57 -4.23
C PHE A 200 17.74 -9.49 -3.83
N VAL A 201 18.51 -10.55 -4.04
CA VAL A 201 19.97 -10.55 -3.81
C VAL A 201 20.65 -9.50 -4.72
N ASP A 202 20.30 -9.46 -6.00
CA ASP A 202 20.84 -8.50 -6.97
C ASP A 202 20.47 -7.06 -6.59
N PHE A 203 19.25 -6.83 -6.13
CA PHE A 203 18.83 -5.54 -5.59
C PHE A 203 19.68 -5.12 -4.39
N LEU A 204 19.89 -6.00 -3.42
CA LEU A 204 20.71 -5.72 -2.23
C LEU A 204 22.19 -5.49 -2.59
N HIS A 205 22.70 -6.12 -3.63
CA HIS A 205 24.04 -5.85 -4.14
C HIS A 205 24.19 -4.51 -4.87
N ARG A 206 23.07 -3.81 -5.21
CA ARG A 206 23.11 -2.43 -5.74
C ARG A 206 23.55 -1.41 -4.69
N MET A 207 23.44 -1.73 -3.42
CA MET A 207 23.96 -0.88 -2.36
C MET A 207 25.50 -0.73 -2.46
N PRO A 208 26.08 0.42 -2.05
CA PRO A 208 27.51 0.54 -1.92
C PRO A 208 28.04 -0.43 -0.85
N PHE A 209 29.36 -0.61 -0.80
CA PHE A 209 29.99 -1.58 0.12
C PHE A 209 29.76 -1.24 1.61
N TYR A 210 29.45 0.03 1.92
CA TYR A 210 29.15 0.52 3.27
C TYR A 210 27.63 0.57 3.56
N GLY A 211 26.80 0.21 2.60
CA GLY A 211 25.35 0.21 2.77
C GLY A 211 24.87 -0.95 3.62
N THR A 212 23.74 -0.77 4.33
CA THR A 212 23.19 -1.75 5.26
C THR A 212 21.93 -2.38 4.71
N ALA A 213 21.84 -3.72 4.70
CA ALA A 213 20.65 -4.50 4.44
C ALA A 213 19.88 -4.72 5.75
N ILE A 214 18.60 -4.36 5.79
CA ILE A 214 17.72 -4.57 6.95
C ILE A 214 16.74 -5.69 6.59
N LEU A 215 16.85 -6.84 7.28
CA LEU A 215 16.22 -8.10 6.87
C LEU A 215 15.31 -8.65 7.96
N CYS A 216 14.10 -9.06 7.58
CA CYS A 216 13.15 -9.76 8.44
C CYS A 216 13.59 -11.23 8.64
N THR A 217 13.94 -11.60 9.87
CA THR A 217 14.29 -13.00 10.20
C THR A 217 13.10 -13.91 10.43
N ASP A 218 11.90 -13.39 10.49
CA ASP A 218 10.69 -14.21 10.62
C ASP A 218 10.22 -14.75 9.25
N ASP A 219 10.80 -14.27 8.15
CA ASP A 219 10.50 -14.75 6.80
C ASP A 219 11.55 -15.76 6.32
N PRO A 220 11.17 -17.02 6.05
CA PRO A 220 12.13 -18.06 5.65
C PRO A 220 12.84 -17.79 4.33
N ALA A 221 12.17 -17.11 3.37
CA ALA A 221 12.77 -16.77 2.09
C ALA A 221 13.83 -15.68 2.25
N VAL A 222 13.55 -14.66 3.09
CA VAL A 222 14.54 -13.63 3.46
C VAL A 222 15.72 -14.26 4.20
N GLN A 223 15.49 -15.17 5.16
CA GLN A 223 16.56 -15.90 5.81
C GLN A 223 17.43 -16.66 4.81
N SER A 224 16.82 -17.29 3.79
CA SER A 224 17.54 -18.09 2.80
C SER A 224 18.48 -17.28 1.89
N ILE A 225 18.21 -15.99 1.70
CA ILE A 225 19.07 -15.12 0.89
C ILE A 225 20.15 -14.42 1.71
N ALA A 226 20.01 -14.26 3.01
CA ALA A 226 20.97 -13.56 3.87
C ALA A 226 22.42 -14.07 3.73
N PRO A 227 22.71 -15.39 3.66
CA PRO A 227 24.07 -15.90 3.48
C PRO A 227 24.70 -15.55 2.11
N ARG A 228 23.90 -15.14 1.13
CA ARG A 228 24.36 -14.75 -0.21
C ARG A 228 24.85 -13.29 -0.28
N LEU A 229 24.65 -12.52 0.79
CA LEU A 229 24.96 -11.08 0.82
C LEU A 229 26.37 -10.82 1.34
N SER A 230 27.04 -9.84 0.74
CA SER A 230 28.34 -9.33 1.16
C SER A 230 28.27 -7.91 1.74
N ARG A 231 27.09 -7.51 2.21
CA ARG A 231 26.82 -6.20 2.83
C ARG A 231 26.58 -6.36 4.32
N PRO A 232 26.81 -5.33 5.15
CA PRO A 232 26.36 -5.34 6.53
C PRO A 232 24.86 -5.64 6.61
N ILE A 233 24.47 -6.46 7.58
CA ILE A 233 23.08 -6.84 7.79
C ILE A 233 22.66 -6.43 9.19
N THR A 234 21.50 -5.77 9.29
CA THR A 234 20.76 -5.59 10.53
C THR A 234 19.48 -6.40 10.43
N SER A 235 19.34 -7.38 11.32
CA SER A 235 18.20 -8.30 11.34
C SER A 235 17.13 -7.82 12.31
N TYR A 236 15.85 -8.06 11.96
CA TYR A 236 14.73 -7.77 12.83
C TYR A 236 13.67 -8.88 12.80
N GLY A 237 12.90 -9.00 13.88
CA GLY A 237 11.86 -10.01 14.00
C GLY A 237 11.37 -10.27 15.42
N PHE A 238 10.65 -11.37 15.60
CA PHE A 238 10.25 -11.87 16.91
C PHE A 238 11.22 -12.93 17.46
N GLY A 239 12.01 -13.55 16.60
CA GLY A 239 12.98 -14.60 16.95
C GLY A 239 14.14 -14.08 17.80
N GLU A 240 14.78 -14.99 18.56
CA GLU A 240 15.90 -14.63 19.44
C GLU A 240 17.17 -14.22 18.70
N GLU A 241 17.28 -14.62 17.45
CA GLU A 241 18.40 -14.31 16.55
C GLU A 241 18.34 -12.89 15.99
N ALA A 242 17.17 -12.21 16.09
CA ALA A 242 16.99 -10.86 15.59
C ALA A 242 17.76 -9.83 16.44
N GLN A 243 18.48 -8.92 15.78
CA GLN A 243 19.19 -7.82 16.43
C GLN A 243 18.21 -6.74 16.96
N VAL A 244 17.11 -6.51 16.25
CA VAL A 244 16.01 -5.62 16.66
C VAL A 244 14.77 -6.49 16.83
N ARG A 245 14.45 -6.82 18.08
CA ARG A 245 13.47 -7.85 18.42
C ARG A 245 12.29 -7.28 19.17
N ALA A 246 11.06 -7.67 18.80
CA ALA A 246 9.87 -7.36 19.63
C ALA A 246 9.56 -8.49 20.60
N VAL A 247 9.38 -8.14 21.87
CA VAL A 247 8.91 -9.01 22.95
C VAL A 247 7.66 -8.43 23.60
N ASP A 248 6.95 -9.23 24.40
CA ASP A 248 5.73 -8.83 25.12
C ASP A 248 4.64 -8.21 24.25
N VAL A 249 4.50 -8.71 23.02
CA VAL A 249 3.58 -8.16 22.02
C VAL A 249 2.12 -8.42 22.39
N LYS A 250 1.34 -7.34 22.57
CA LYS A 250 -0.06 -7.35 22.96
C LYS A 250 -0.90 -6.42 22.10
N ALA A 251 -2.09 -6.88 21.69
CA ALA A 251 -3.08 -6.03 21.05
C ALA A 251 -3.97 -5.37 22.12
N MET A 252 -4.12 -4.04 22.07
CA MET A 252 -4.94 -3.29 23.03
C MET A 252 -5.63 -2.13 22.32
N ALA A 253 -6.95 -2.10 22.35
CA ALA A 253 -7.77 -1.00 21.82
C ALA A 253 -7.40 -0.55 20.40
N GLY A 254 -7.15 -1.49 19.48
CA GLY A 254 -6.78 -1.18 18.09
C GLY A 254 -5.31 -0.80 17.89
N GLN A 255 -4.50 -0.87 18.91
CA GLN A 255 -3.05 -0.60 18.90
C GLN A 255 -2.26 -1.87 19.25
N MET A 256 -0.97 -1.86 18.90
CA MET A 256 -0.02 -2.89 19.33
C MET A 256 0.93 -2.30 20.37
N HIS A 257 1.05 -2.97 21.52
CA HIS A 257 1.98 -2.64 22.59
C HIS A 257 3.06 -3.72 22.65
N PHE A 258 4.32 -3.33 22.64
CA PHE A 258 5.44 -4.26 22.70
C PHE A 258 6.71 -3.57 23.22
N THR A 259 7.71 -4.35 23.59
CA THR A 259 9.03 -3.88 23.96
C THR A 259 10.02 -4.27 22.86
N VAL A 260 10.91 -3.38 22.48
CA VAL A 260 11.96 -3.64 21.49
C VAL A 260 13.30 -3.81 22.20
N GLU A 261 13.86 -5.02 22.13
CA GLU A 261 15.25 -5.33 22.50
C GLU A 261 16.15 -4.98 21.30
N ARG A 262 17.28 -4.31 21.53
CA ARG A 262 18.22 -3.89 20.49
C ARG A 262 19.64 -4.36 20.82
N ARG A 263 20.23 -5.19 19.94
CA ARG A 263 21.52 -5.86 20.12
C ARG A 263 22.46 -5.50 18.96
N ASN A 264 22.84 -4.23 18.85
CA ASN A 264 23.75 -3.79 17.78
C ASN A 264 25.16 -3.50 18.35
N GLY A 265 25.92 -4.58 18.69
CA GLY A 265 27.28 -4.47 19.23
C GLY A 265 27.36 -3.92 20.66
N VAL A 266 26.51 -2.94 21.00
CA VAL A 266 26.27 -2.45 22.34
C VAL A 266 24.79 -2.68 22.66
N SER A 267 24.49 -3.28 23.80
CA SER A 267 23.10 -3.42 24.26
C SER A 267 22.53 -2.06 24.56
N LEU A 268 21.58 -1.61 23.74
CA LEU A 268 20.79 -0.42 24.03
C LEU A 268 19.72 -0.76 25.07
N ALA A 269 19.22 0.24 25.79
CA ALA A 269 18.10 0.04 26.70
C ALA A 269 16.85 -0.46 25.93
N ASP A 270 16.06 -1.30 26.59
CA ASP A 270 14.80 -1.77 26.03
C ASP A 270 13.87 -0.60 25.77
N LEU A 271 13.19 -0.62 24.62
CA LEU A 271 12.34 0.47 24.16
C LEU A 271 10.86 0.02 24.22
N PRO A 272 10.05 0.48 25.16
CA PRO A 272 8.61 0.25 25.14
C PRO A 272 7.96 1.09 24.03
N VAL A 273 7.16 0.41 23.19
CA VAL A 273 6.54 1.01 21.99
C VAL A 273 5.03 0.80 22.04
N ILE A 274 4.29 1.85 21.72
CA ILE A 274 2.88 1.81 21.33
C ILE A 274 2.83 2.12 19.83
N LEU A 275 2.32 1.19 19.05
CA LEU A 275 2.10 1.37 17.63
C LEU A 275 0.61 1.62 17.35
N ASN A 276 0.27 2.74 16.79
CA ASN A 276 -1.13 3.09 16.45
C ASN A 276 -1.59 2.41 15.14
N LEU A 277 -1.35 1.11 15.06
CA LEU A 277 -1.85 0.20 14.01
C LEU A 277 -2.10 -1.17 14.66
N PRO A 278 -3.17 -1.88 14.31
CA PRO A 278 -3.41 -3.24 14.77
C PRO A 278 -2.62 -4.27 13.96
N GLY A 279 -2.37 -5.44 14.57
CA GLY A 279 -1.85 -6.62 13.90
C GLY A 279 -0.35 -6.84 14.04
N ARG A 280 0.02 -8.12 14.24
CA ARG A 280 1.43 -8.55 14.40
C ARG A 280 2.31 -8.21 13.18
N HIS A 281 1.73 -8.28 11.97
CA HIS A 281 2.45 -7.88 10.75
C HIS A 281 2.87 -6.40 10.78
N ASN A 282 2.06 -5.52 11.38
CA ASN A 282 2.43 -4.11 11.57
C ASN A 282 3.51 -3.92 12.63
N VAL A 283 3.63 -4.83 13.61
CA VAL A 283 4.80 -4.85 14.52
C VAL A 283 6.07 -5.13 13.73
N LEU A 284 6.07 -6.10 12.79
CA LEU A 284 7.22 -6.35 11.91
C LEU A 284 7.54 -5.12 11.03
N ASN A 285 6.52 -4.46 10.46
CA ASN A 285 6.71 -3.22 9.70
C ASN A 285 7.33 -2.11 10.57
N ALA A 286 6.91 -2.00 11.85
CA ALA A 286 7.48 -1.06 12.81
C ALA A 286 8.91 -1.42 13.19
N LEU A 287 9.23 -2.71 13.40
CA LEU A 287 10.61 -3.16 13.67
C LEU A 287 11.55 -2.83 12.52
N ALA A 288 11.10 -3.00 11.27
CA ALA A 288 11.86 -2.56 10.09
C ALA A 288 12.18 -1.06 10.14
N ALA A 289 11.16 -0.24 10.46
CA ALA A 289 11.34 1.21 10.58
C ALA A 289 12.23 1.60 11.77
N ILE A 290 12.10 0.91 12.90
CA ILE A 290 12.97 1.08 14.08
C ILE A 290 14.41 0.69 13.73
N SER A 291 14.62 -0.37 12.95
CA SER A 291 15.96 -0.79 12.50
C SER A 291 16.62 0.31 11.66
N VAL A 292 15.88 0.94 10.74
CA VAL A 292 16.37 2.14 10.02
C VAL A 292 16.73 3.26 10.99
N ALA A 293 15.89 3.52 12.00
CA ALA A 293 16.12 4.56 12.99
C ALA A 293 17.38 4.29 13.84
N VAL A 294 17.61 3.01 14.21
CA VAL A 294 18.84 2.58 14.93
C VAL A 294 20.08 2.83 14.09
N GLU A 295 20.08 2.45 12.81
CA GLU A 295 21.21 2.69 11.89
C GLU A 295 21.52 4.18 11.71
N LEU A 296 20.52 5.04 11.78
CA LEU A 296 20.64 6.49 11.64
C LEU A 296 20.83 7.23 12.98
N ASN A 297 20.92 6.50 14.11
CA ASN A 297 21.01 7.05 15.45
C ASN A 297 19.88 8.05 15.78
N VAL A 298 18.67 7.76 15.33
CA VAL A 298 17.47 8.57 15.64
C VAL A 298 17.15 8.45 17.13
N PRO A 299 16.85 9.55 17.84
CA PRO A 299 16.50 9.51 19.26
C PRO A 299 15.25 8.65 19.52
N ASP A 300 15.28 7.84 20.57
CA ASP A 300 14.18 6.97 20.99
C ASP A 300 12.87 7.73 21.21
N THR A 301 12.93 8.95 21.69
CA THR A 301 11.76 9.81 21.89
C THR A 301 11.03 10.13 20.59
N ALA A 302 11.76 10.32 19.50
CA ALA A 302 11.17 10.55 18.19
C ALA A 302 10.53 9.27 17.63
N VAL A 303 11.21 8.13 17.83
CA VAL A 303 10.68 6.81 17.41
C VAL A 303 9.35 6.50 18.11
N VAL A 304 9.32 6.57 19.44
CA VAL A 304 8.13 6.26 20.23
C VAL A 304 6.98 7.19 19.89
N LYS A 305 7.24 8.50 19.80
CA LYS A 305 6.22 9.48 19.45
C LYS A 305 5.66 9.29 18.06
N ALA A 306 6.50 9.10 17.04
CA ALA A 306 6.07 8.89 15.68
C ALA A 306 5.17 7.66 15.52
N LEU A 307 5.49 6.55 16.20
CA LEU A 307 4.72 5.31 16.16
C LEU A 307 3.38 5.42 16.92
N ALA A 308 3.37 6.10 18.07
CA ALA A 308 2.16 6.31 18.85
C ALA A 308 1.16 7.28 18.18
N GLU A 309 1.66 8.29 17.48
CA GLU A 309 0.87 9.30 16.78
C GLU A 309 0.64 8.98 15.28
N PHE A 310 1.06 7.81 14.81
CA PHE A 310 0.93 7.42 13.40
C PHE A 310 -0.53 7.39 12.97
N LYS A 311 -0.87 8.17 11.93
CA LYS A 311 -2.25 8.32 11.44
C LYS A 311 -2.65 7.34 10.34
N GLY A 312 -1.79 6.35 10.06
CA GLY A 312 -2.03 5.35 9.02
C GLY A 312 -1.75 5.86 7.60
N VAL A 313 -2.03 5.00 6.66
CA VAL A 313 -1.95 5.21 5.22
C VAL A 313 -3.31 4.93 4.62
N ASP A 314 -3.70 5.65 3.58
CA ASP A 314 -4.96 5.40 2.87
C ASP A 314 -5.07 3.92 2.50
N ARG A 315 -6.24 3.35 2.80
CA ARG A 315 -6.58 1.97 2.46
C ARG A 315 -5.65 0.91 3.10
N ARG A 316 -5.06 1.19 4.28
CA ARG A 316 -4.31 0.22 5.09
C ARG A 316 -4.90 0.20 6.49
N PHE A 317 -5.88 -0.69 6.70
CA PHE A 317 -6.72 -0.74 7.90
C PHE A 317 -7.32 0.63 8.26
N GLN A 318 -7.76 1.36 7.24
CA GLN A 318 -8.29 2.72 7.39
C GLN A 318 -9.69 2.68 7.97
N SER A 319 -9.87 3.26 9.17
CA SER A 319 -11.18 3.38 9.78
C SER A 319 -11.91 4.61 9.25
N TYR A 320 -13.16 4.41 8.86
CA TYR A 320 -14.13 5.47 8.53
C TYR A 320 -15.00 5.83 9.74
N GLY A 321 -14.80 5.15 10.88
CA GLY A 321 -15.58 5.34 12.10
C GLY A 321 -16.81 4.45 12.18
N ASP A 322 -17.69 4.79 13.12
CA ASP A 322 -18.93 4.06 13.38
C ASP A 322 -20.08 4.66 12.56
N MET A 323 -20.75 3.81 11.81
CA MET A 323 -21.86 4.13 10.90
C MET A 323 -23.19 3.63 11.47
N PRO A 324 -24.33 4.33 11.30
CA PRO A 324 -25.62 3.86 11.76
C PRO A 324 -26.05 2.56 11.07
N ALA A 325 -26.47 1.56 11.83
CA ALA A 325 -27.00 0.31 11.33
C ALA A 325 -28.50 0.45 10.99
N THR A 326 -28.84 0.35 9.72
CA THR A 326 -30.22 0.58 9.23
C THR A 326 -31.07 -0.69 9.24
N CYS A 327 -30.45 -1.88 9.09
CA CYS A 327 -31.18 -3.15 9.06
C CYS A 327 -31.80 -3.55 10.39
N ASP A 328 -31.36 -2.95 11.50
CA ASP A 328 -31.91 -3.14 12.84
C ASP A 328 -32.89 -2.02 13.24
N ALA A 329 -33.33 -1.18 12.30
CA ALA A 329 -34.31 -0.12 12.59
C ALA A 329 -35.62 -0.74 13.05
N ASN A 330 -36.09 -0.30 14.23
CA ASN A 330 -37.40 -0.73 14.74
C ASN A 330 -38.54 0.00 13.97
N VAL A 331 -39.80 -0.43 14.23
CA VAL A 331 -41.01 0.07 13.54
C VAL A 331 -41.15 1.62 13.59
N HIS A 332 -40.40 2.29 14.43
CA HIS A 332 -40.38 3.75 14.57
C HIS A 332 -39.23 4.45 13.83
N GLY A 333 -38.43 3.73 13.04
CA GLY A 333 -37.34 4.29 12.21
C GLY A 333 -36.15 4.84 12.99
N THR A 334 -36.00 4.50 14.28
CA THR A 334 -34.85 4.86 15.08
C THR A 334 -33.76 3.81 14.95
N HIS A 335 -32.54 4.22 14.53
CA HIS A 335 -31.37 3.33 14.52
C HIS A 335 -31.01 2.92 15.94
N THR A 336 -30.83 1.60 16.18
CA THR A 336 -30.57 1.05 17.52
C THR A 336 -29.09 0.76 17.77
N GLY A 337 -28.18 1.12 16.87
CA GLY A 337 -26.75 0.93 17.04
C GLY A 337 -25.94 1.27 15.80
N THR A 338 -24.65 1.04 15.91
CA THR A 338 -23.67 1.36 14.85
C THR A 338 -22.86 0.13 14.46
N PHE A 339 -22.31 0.14 13.24
CA PHE A 339 -21.25 -0.77 12.80
C PHE A 339 -19.99 0.04 12.48
N THR A 340 -18.81 -0.56 12.66
CA THR A 340 -17.54 0.07 12.31
C THR A 340 -17.19 -0.25 10.86
N LEU A 341 -16.83 0.77 10.06
CA LEU A 341 -16.44 0.63 8.65
C LEU A 341 -14.94 0.81 8.48
N ILE A 342 -14.30 -0.18 7.81
CA ILE A 342 -12.86 -0.22 7.57
C ILE A 342 -12.59 -0.48 6.09
N ASP A 343 -11.59 0.22 5.52
CA ASP A 343 -11.04 -0.03 4.18
C ASP A 343 -9.64 -0.60 4.27
N ASP A 344 -9.37 -1.65 3.48
CA ASP A 344 -8.03 -2.22 3.36
C ASP A 344 -7.72 -2.59 1.90
N TYR A 345 -6.50 -2.31 1.47
CA TYR A 345 -6.03 -2.59 0.12
C TYR A 345 -5.71 -4.07 -0.11
N GLY A 346 -5.67 -4.88 0.95
CA GLY A 346 -5.32 -6.30 0.91
C GLY A 346 -6.10 -7.05 -0.16
N HIS A 347 -5.38 -7.66 -1.08
CA HIS A 347 -5.92 -8.34 -2.26
C HIS A 347 -5.20 -9.66 -2.56
N HIS A 348 -4.17 -10.00 -1.80
CA HIS A 348 -3.53 -11.31 -1.79
C HIS A 348 -4.00 -12.09 -0.54
N PRO A 349 -4.20 -13.43 -0.60
CA PRO A 349 -4.69 -14.21 0.54
C PRO A 349 -3.87 -14.02 1.82
N VAL A 350 -2.54 -13.90 1.72
CA VAL A 350 -1.65 -13.66 2.87
C VAL A 350 -1.93 -12.32 3.53
N GLU A 351 -2.08 -11.24 2.76
CA GLU A 351 -2.45 -9.91 3.27
C GLU A 351 -3.82 -9.95 3.94
N MET A 352 -4.80 -10.56 3.28
CA MET A 352 -6.16 -10.70 3.80
C MET A 352 -6.18 -11.45 5.14
N ALA A 353 -5.44 -12.56 5.24
CA ALA A 353 -5.35 -13.32 6.49
C ALA A 353 -4.78 -12.48 7.63
N ALA A 354 -3.70 -11.72 7.37
CA ALA A 354 -3.09 -10.83 8.34
C ALA A 354 -4.04 -9.71 8.79
N THR A 355 -4.76 -9.09 7.85
CA THR A 355 -5.72 -8.01 8.10
C THR A 355 -6.96 -8.51 8.86
N LEU A 356 -7.52 -9.68 8.49
CA LEU A 356 -8.65 -10.29 9.20
C LEU A 356 -8.27 -10.68 10.63
N ALA A 357 -7.06 -11.22 10.84
CA ALA A 357 -6.53 -11.53 12.16
C ALA A 357 -6.35 -10.25 13.01
N ALA A 358 -5.87 -9.16 12.40
CA ALA A 358 -5.76 -7.86 13.06
C ALA A 358 -7.14 -7.33 13.49
N ALA A 359 -8.15 -7.44 12.62
CA ALA A 359 -9.52 -7.05 12.92
C ALA A 359 -10.12 -7.87 14.08
N ARG A 360 -9.90 -9.19 14.09
CA ARG A 360 -10.31 -10.06 15.21
C ARG A 360 -9.65 -9.65 16.53
N GLY A 361 -8.37 -9.26 16.50
CA GLY A 361 -7.67 -8.77 17.69
C GLY A 361 -8.16 -7.40 18.15
N ALA A 362 -8.41 -6.48 17.23
CA ALA A 362 -8.85 -5.12 17.55
C ALA A 362 -10.33 -5.06 18.00
N PHE A 363 -11.19 -5.94 17.47
CA PHE A 363 -12.64 -5.94 17.68
C PHE A 363 -13.12 -7.31 18.22
N SER A 364 -12.50 -7.76 19.30
CA SER A 364 -12.81 -9.07 19.89
C SER A 364 -14.30 -9.25 20.17
N GLY A 365 -14.86 -10.40 19.77
CA GLY A 365 -16.25 -10.77 19.99
C GLY A 365 -17.28 -10.12 19.05
N ARG A 366 -16.86 -9.20 18.17
CA ARG A 366 -17.74 -8.58 17.16
C ARG A 366 -17.80 -9.44 15.88
N ARG A 367 -18.97 -9.43 15.24
CA ARG A 367 -19.18 -10.09 13.95
C ARG A 367 -18.40 -9.35 12.87
N LEU A 368 -17.61 -10.09 12.07
CA LEU A 368 -16.78 -9.56 11.00
C LEU A 368 -17.44 -9.82 9.65
N VAL A 369 -17.85 -8.76 8.97
CA VAL A 369 -18.43 -8.78 7.63
C VAL A 369 -17.38 -8.38 6.61
N LEU A 370 -17.04 -9.25 5.70
CA LEU A 370 -16.06 -9.00 4.66
C LEU A 370 -16.77 -8.63 3.34
N ALA A 371 -16.61 -7.39 2.89
CA ALA A 371 -16.95 -6.96 1.54
C ALA A 371 -15.68 -7.04 0.68
N PHE A 372 -15.62 -7.98 -0.26
CA PHE A 372 -14.39 -8.29 -1.00
C PHE A 372 -14.58 -8.21 -2.51
N GLN A 373 -13.61 -7.60 -3.20
CA GLN A 373 -13.47 -7.64 -4.64
C GLN A 373 -12.13 -8.29 -5.02
N PRO A 374 -12.12 -9.49 -5.60
CA PRO A 374 -10.91 -10.11 -6.13
C PRO A 374 -10.28 -9.22 -7.21
N HIS A 375 -8.96 -9.23 -7.31
CA HIS A 375 -8.22 -8.38 -8.25
C HIS A 375 -7.37 -9.25 -9.17
N ARG A 376 -7.63 -9.18 -10.49
CA ARG A 376 -7.10 -9.99 -11.59
C ARG A 376 -7.61 -11.43 -11.61
N PHE A 377 -7.96 -11.89 -12.79
CA PHE A 377 -8.38 -13.27 -13.01
C PHE A 377 -7.24 -14.27 -12.83
N THR A 378 -6.03 -13.90 -13.24
CA THR A 378 -4.83 -14.74 -13.06
C THR A 378 -4.59 -15.02 -11.58
N ARG A 379 -4.54 -14.00 -10.71
CA ARG A 379 -4.37 -14.19 -9.26
C ARG A 379 -5.53 -14.99 -8.66
N THR A 380 -6.77 -14.71 -9.07
CA THR A 380 -7.94 -15.46 -8.58
C THR A 380 -7.82 -16.93 -8.90
N ARG A 381 -7.34 -17.29 -10.10
CA ARG A 381 -7.06 -18.69 -10.49
C ARG A 381 -5.92 -19.29 -9.64
N ASP A 382 -4.79 -18.61 -9.56
CA ASP A 382 -3.56 -19.15 -8.98
C ASP A 382 -3.65 -19.31 -7.46
N CYS A 383 -4.42 -18.45 -6.78
CA CYS A 383 -4.63 -18.49 -5.33
C CYS A 383 -6.05 -18.94 -4.95
N PHE A 384 -6.78 -19.66 -5.81
CA PHE A 384 -8.20 -19.92 -5.65
C PHE A 384 -8.55 -20.59 -4.30
N GLU A 385 -7.85 -21.66 -3.96
CA GLU A 385 -8.08 -22.41 -2.71
C GLU A 385 -7.70 -21.57 -1.47
N ASP A 386 -6.65 -20.77 -1.56
CA ASP A 386 -6.23 -19.87 -0.48
C ASP A 386 -7.25 -18.74 -0.28
N PHE A 387 -7.87 -18.22 -1.36
CA PHE A 387 -8.99 -17.29 -1.24
C PHE A 387 -10.18 -17.92 -0.52
N VAL A 388 -10.58 -19.15 -0.90
CA VAL A 388 -11.69 -19.86 -0.23
C VAL A 388 -11.39 -20.03 1.26
N LYS A 389 -10.16 -20.38 1.61
CA LYS A 389 -9.72 -20.58 2.99
C LYS A 389 -9.72 -19.27 3.79
N VAL A 390 -9.18 -18.18 3.22
CA VAL A 390 -9.07 -16.89 3.93
C VAL A 390 -10.40 -16.18 4.05
N ILE A 391 -11.20 -16.13 3.00
CA ILE A 391 -12.53 -15.53 3.00
C ILE A 391 -13.44 -16.27 4.01
N GLY A 392 -13.29 -17.58 4.13
CA GLY A 392 -14.00 -18.42 5.11
C GLY A 392 -13.68 -18.12 6.59
N GLN A 393 -12.78 -17.18 6.89
CA GLN A 393 -12.49 -16.70 8.26
C GLN A 393 -13.43 -15.58 8.72
N ALA A 394 -14.15 -14.95 7.79
CA ALA A 394 -15.18 -13.95 8.11
C ALA A 394 -16.48 -14.63 8.62
N ASP A 395 -17.33 -13.86 9.31
CA ASP A 395 -18.63 -14.35 9.78
C ASP A 395 -19.74 -14.13 8.74
N ALA A 396 -19.55 -13.17 7.83
CA ALA A 396 -20.40 -12.94 6.66
C ALA A 396 -19.56 -12.37 5.51
N VAL A 397 -19.99 -12.63 4.28
CA VAL A 397 -19.25 -12.26 3.07
C VAL A 397 -20.18 -11.62 2.04
N LEU A 398 -19.78 -10.44 1.56
CA LEU A 398 -20.32 -9.75 0.40
C LEU A 398 -19.25 -9.80 -0.68
N LEU A 399 -19.45 -10.58 -1.72
CA LEU A 399 -18.43 -10.88 -2.71
C LEU A 399 -18.79 -10.25 -4.06
N ALA A 400 -17.90 -9.39 -4.56
CA ALA A 400 -18.07 -8.80 -5.88
C ALA A 400 -17.43 -9.64 -7.00
N GLU A 401 -17.74 -9.27 -8.25
CA GLU A 401 -17.04 -9.81 -9.42
C GLU A 401 -15.59 -9.32 -9.46
N VAL A 402 -14.71 -10.09 -10.09
CA VAL A 402 -13.28 -9.81 -10.22
C VAL A 402 -13.04 -8.47 -10.91
N TYR A 403 -12.21 -7.64 -10.33
CA TYR A 403 -11.66 -6.46 -11.02
C TYR A 403 -10.59 -6.92 -12.01
N ALA A 404 -10.89 -6.81 -13.30
CA ALA A 404 -10.08 -7.41 -14.37
C ALA A 404 -8.68 -6.81 -14.51
N ALA A 405 -8.47 -5.53 -14.18
CA ALA A 405 -7.21 -4.80 -14.35
C ALA A 405 -6.60 -4.95 -15.77
N GLY A 406 -7.46 -5.03 -16.81
CA GLY A 406 -7.05 -5.19 -18.20
C GLY A 406 -6.88 -6.65 -18.67
N GLU A 407 -7.07 -7.64 -17.78
CA GLU A 407 -7.02 -9.06 -18.15
C GLU A 407 -8.35 -9.53 -18.79
N ALA A 408 -8.25 -10.54 -19.67
CA ALA A 408 -9.42 -11.25 -20.16
C ALA A 408 -9.98 -12.18 -19.07
N PRO A 409 -11.32 -12.41 -19.04
CA PRO A 409 -11.93 -13.36 -18.11
C PRO A 409 -11.35 -14.78 -18.25
N ILE A 410 -11.12 -15.43 -17.12
CA ILE A 410 -10.66 -16.82 -17.04
C ILE A 410 -11.83 -17.67 -16.49
N VAL A 411 -12.18 -18.74 -17.21
CA VAL A 411 -13.26 -19.66 -16.80
C VAL A 411 -12.97 -20.25 -15.43
N ALA A 412 -13.97 -20.24 -14.55
CA ALA A 412 -13.92 -20.74 -13.17
C ALA A 412 -12.94 -19.97 -12.22
N ALA A 413 -12.43 -18.81 -12.64
CA ALA A 413 -11.64 -17.90 -11.82
C ALA A 413 -12.35 -16.55 -11.57
N ASP A 414 -13.67 -16.57 -11.55
CA ASP A 414 -14.54 -15.41 -11.33
C ASP A 414 -15.10 -15.37 -9.90
N GLY A 415 -15.70 -14.24 -9.54
CA GLY A 415 -16.31 -14.06 -8.22
C GLY A 415 -17.45 -15.05 -7.95
N ARG A 416 -18.20 -15.46 -8.98
CA ARG A 416 -19.27 -16.48 -8.85
C ARG A 416 -18.71 -17.86 -8.56
N ALA A 417 -17.54 -18.21 -9.12
CA ALA A 417 -16.86 -19.47 -8.82
C ALA A 417 -16.38 -19.50 -7.36
N LEU A 418 -15.81 -18.39 -6.86
CA LEU A 418 -15.44 -18.26 -5.44
C LEU A 418 -16.66 -18.37 -4.53
N ALA A 419 -17.78 -17.70 -4.86
CA ALA A 419 -19.01 -17.79 -4.07
C ALA A 419 -19.53 -19.24 -4.01
N ARG A 420 -19.50 -19.98 -5.12
CA ARG A 420 -19.89 -21.41 -5.15
C ARG A 420 -18.96 -22.27 -4.29
N ALA A 421 -17.63 -22.03 -4.38
CA ALA A 421 -16.66 -22.78 -3.62
C ALA A 421 -16.81 -22.55 -2.10
N LEU A 422 -17.10 -21.31 -1.68
CA LEU A 422 -17.39 -20.97 -0.27
C LEU A 422 -18.63 -21.70 0.25
N ARG A 423 -19.71 -21.79 -0.56
CA ARG A 423 -20.92 -22.57 -0.21
C ARG A 423 -20.61 -24.05 -0.06
N VAL A 424 -19.84 -24.61 -0.99
CA VAL A 424 -19.46 -26.04 -0.96
C VAL A 424 -18.58 -26.33 0.26
N ALA A 425 -17.70 -25.39 0.66
CA ALA A 425 -16.92 -25.51 1.88
C ALA A 425 -17.79 -25.50 3.16
N GLY A 426 -19.07 -25.15 3.05
CA GLY A 426 -20.09 -25.32 4.09
C GLY A 426 -19.98 -24.37 5.29
N LYS A 427 -19.14 -23.31 5.20
CA LYS A 427 -18.89 -22.39 6.31
C LYS A 427 -19.71 -21.11 6.22
N LEU A 428 -20.06 -20.68 5.01
CA LEU A 428 -20.67 -19.38 4.75
C LEU A 428 -21.66 -19.44 3.58
N GLU A 429 -22.69 -18.61 3.63
CA GLU A 429 -23.55 -18.28 2.50
C GLU A 429 -23.21 -16.87 2.00
N PRO A 430 -22.29 -16.73 1.03
CA PRO A 430 -21.88 -15.42 0.55
C PRO A 430 -22.97 -14.76 -0.28
N ILE A 431 -23.18 -13.46 -0.08
CA ILE A 431 -24.03 -12.62 -0.95
C ILE A 431 -23.15 -12.18 -2.12
N PHE A 432 -23.48 -12.61 -3.32
CA PHE A 432 -22.78 -12.19 -4.52
C PHE A 432 -23.36 -10.89 -5.07
N VAL A 433 -22.48 -9.91 -5.33
CA VAL A 433 -22.82 -8.58 -5.83
C VAL A 433 -22.31 -8.45 -7.25
N ASP A 434 -23.21 -8.54 -8.23
CA ASP A 434 -22.88 -8.54 -9.66
C ASP A 434 -22.19 -7.25 -10.10
N ASP A 435 -22.69 -6.11 -9.65
CA ASP A 435 -22.14 -4.79 -9.96
C ASP A 435 -21.60 -4.14 -8.69
N ILE A 436 -20.32 -3.83 -8.68
CA ILE A 436 -19.63 -3.16 -7.56
C ILE A 436 -20.29 -1.82 -7.18
N ALA A 437 -21.00 -1.17 -8.12
CA ALA A 437 -21.75 0.05 -7.85
C ALA A 437 -22.84 -0.13 -6.78
N ASN A 438 -23.35 -1.35 -6.62
CA ASN A 438 -24.38 -1.71 -5.65
C ASN A 438 -23.79 -2.13 -4.28
N MET A 439 -22.49 -2.36 -4.18
CA MET A 439 -21.87 -2.88 -2.96
C MET A 439 -22.14 -2.00 -1.73
N ALA A 440 -22.16 -0.67 -1.88
CA ALA A 440 -22.45 0.24 -0.78
C ALA A 440 -23.86 0.02 -0.22
N GLN A 441 -24.87 -0.12 -1.08
CA GLN A 441 -26.24 -0.40 -0.65
C GLN A 441 -26.33 -1.78 0.01
N VAL A 442 -25.69 -2.79 -0.57
CA VAL A 442 -25.69 -4.16 -0.01
C VAL A 442 -25.03 -4.17 1.39
N ILE A 443 -23.98 -3.38 1.61
CA ILE A 443 -23.39 -3.21 2.95
C ILE A 443 -24.43 -2.62 3.91
N ILE A 444 -25.07 -1.51 3.53
CA ILE A 444 -26.09 -0.83 4.36
C ILE A 444 -27.25 -1.77 4.71
N ASP A 445 -27.71 -2.60 3.76
CA ASP A 445 -28.82 -3.51 3.94
C ASP A 445 -28.49 -4.74 4.81
N ASN A 446 -27.20 -5.08 4.99
CA ASN A 446 -26.77 -6.32 5.67
C ASN A 446 -25.93 -6.08 6.94
N ALA A 447 -25.38 -4.87 7.14
CA ALA A 447 -24.65 -4.54 8.33
C ALA A 447 -25.60 -4.37 9.54
N ARG A 448 -25.24 -4.98 10.67
CA ARG A 448 -26.01 -4.96 11.93
C ARG A 448 -25.27 -4.13 12.99
N ALA A 449 -26.00 -3.73 13.99
CA ALA A 449 -25.41 -3.11 15.17
C ALA A 449 -24.34 -4.02 15.79
N GLY A 450 -23.18 -3.46 16.05
CA GLY A 450 -22.02 -4.19 16.58
C GLY A 450 -21.12 -4.84 15.52
N ASP A 451 -21.47 -4.85 14.25
CA ASP A 451 -20.62 -5.42 13.18
C ASP A 451 -19.32 -4.61 12.95
N VAL A 452 -18.31 -5.29 12.44
CA VAL A 452 -17.16 -4.68 11.80
C VAL A 452 -17.21 -5.04 10.32
N VAL A 453 -17.42 -4.05 9.47
CA VAL A 453 -17.47 -4.21 8.02
C VAL A 453 -16.12 -3.84 7.42
N MET A 454 -15.48 -4.79 6.76
CA MET A 454 -14.19 -4.60 6.09
C MET A 454 -14.38 -4.63 4.58
N CYS A 455 -14.10 -3.52 3.92
CA CYS A 455 -14.00 -3.45 2.47
C CYS A 455 -12.56 -3.78 2.07
N MET A 456 -12.35 -4.86 1.30
CA MET A 456 -11.00 -5.31 0.92
C MET A 456 -10.86 -5.50 -0.59
N GLY A 457 -9.69 -5.10 -1.11
CA GLY A 457 -9.30 -5.32 -2.50
C GLY A 457 -8.61 -4.12 -3.15
N ALA A 458 -7.81 -4.36 -4.19
CA ALA A 458 -7.03 -3.32 -4.89
C ALA A 458 -7.83 -2.57 -5.98
N GLY A 459 -9.04 -3.06 -6.31
CA GLY A 459 -9.88 -2.53 -7.39
C GLY A 459 -10.81 -1.39 -6.97
N SER A 460 -11.93 -1.30 -7.70
CA SER A 460 -12.96 -0.27 -7.54
C SER A 460 -13.68 -0.30 -6.20
N ILE A 461 -13.56 -1.38 -5.44
CA ILE A 461 -14.08 -1.49 -4.06
C ILE A 461 -13.53 -0.39 -3.13
N GLY A 462 -12.35 0.15 -3.42
CA GLY A 462 -11.77 1.25 -2.64
C GLY A 462 -12.59 2.55 -2.63
N ALA A 463 -13.56 2.71 -3.54
CA ALA A 463 -14.50 3.82 -3.52
C ALA A 463 -15.76 3.55 -2.68
N VAL A 464 -15.99 2.29 -2.29
CA VAL A 464 -17.21 1.86 -1.62
C VAL A 464 -17.36 2.46 -0.21
N PRO A 465 -16.34 2.51 0.66
CA PRO A 465 -16.48 3.08 2.00
C PRO A 465 -16.96 4.52 1.98
N ALA A 466 -16.35 5.37 1.15
CA ALA A 466 -16.77 6.77 1.02
C ALA A 466 -18.23 6.89 0.53
N LYS A 467 -18.65 5.99 -0.38
CA LYS A 467 -20.03 5.93 -0.87
C LYS A 467 -21.01 5.51 0.23
N VAL A 468 -20.64 4.54 1.08
CA VAL A 468 -21.45 4.15 2.26
C VAL A 468 -21.66 5.35 3.18
N VAL A 469 -20.59 6.07 3.53
CA VAL A 469 -20.67 7.28 4.37
C VAL A 469 -21.62 8.31 3.76
N GLN A 470 -21.45 8.63 2.47
CA GLN A 470 -22.30 9.61 1.77
C GLN A 470 -23.77 9.20 1.74
N MET A 471 -24.06 7.92 1.49
CA MET A 471 -25.45 7.44 1.43
C MET A 471 -26.12 7.50 2.80
N LEU A 472 -25.44 7.15 3.88
CA LEU A 472 -25.96 7.21 5.24
C LEU A 472 -26.21 8.67 5.68
N GLN A 473 -25.30 9.60 5.37
CA GLN A 473 -25.52 11.04 5.63
C GLN A 473 -26.75 11.58 4.92
N ASN A 474 -27.00 11.17 3.67
CA ASN A 474 -28.20 11.58 2.94
C ASN A 474 -29.49 11.03 3.57
N ILE A 475 -29.47 9.81 4.13
CA ILE A 475 -30.62 9.21 4.83
C ILE A 475 -30.94 10.02 6.10
N GLU A 476 -29.93 10.43 6.88
CA GLU A 476 -30.11 11.26 8.08
C GLU A 476 -30.75 12.61 7.74
N HIS A 477 -30.25 13.32 6.72
CA HIS A 477 -30.81 14.60 6.29
C HIS A 477 -32.30 14.51 5.89
N ILE A 478 -32.67 13.49 5.11
CA ILE A 478 -34.08 13.27 4.70
C ILE A 478 -34.96 13.00 5.93
N SER A 479 -34.44 12.25 6.93
CA SER A 479 -35.18 11.93 8.15
C SER A 479 -35.37 13.14 9.07
N GLU A 480 -34.47 14.10 9.07
CA GLU A 480 -34.56 15.35 9.82
C GLU A 480 -35.53 16.33 9.17
N GLU A 481 -35.49 16.49 7.85
CA GLU A 481 -36.45 17.33 7.10
C GLU A 481 -37.90 16.83 7.22
N GLY A 482 -38.08 15.49 7.25
CA GLY A 482 -39.41 14.88 7.43
C GLY A 482 -39.99 14.98 8.84
N ARG A 483 -39.18 15.30 9.87
CA ARG A 483 -39.65 15.53 11.25
C ARG A 483 -39.97 16.99 11.55
N GLY A 484 -39.66 17.90 10.62
CA GLY A 484 -39.89 19.33 10.74
C GLY A 484 -41.22 19.81 10.12
N LEU A 485 -42.03 18.92 9.58
CA LEU A 485 -43.40 19.10 9.05
C LEU A 485 -44.42 18.43 9.99
#